data_c7ba3df109892c6534836d39a88479a9
#
_entry.id   c7ba3df109892c6534836d39a88479a9
#
_cell.length_a   1.000
_cell.length_b   1.000
_cell.length_c   1.000
_cell.angle_alpha   90.00
_cell.angle_beta   90.00
_cell.angle_gamma   90.00
#
_symmetry.space_group_name_H-M   'P 1'
#
loop_
_entity.id
_entity.type
_entity.pdbx_description
1 polymer ?
#
loop_
_entity_poly.entity_id
_entity_poly.type
_entity_poly.pdbx_seq_one_letter_code
_entity_poly.pdbx_strand_id
1 'polypeptide(L)'
;MKERILRVATIEEVVAAYVPLQRSGAGYVGLCPFHADKHPSLHVHPGKQFFKCFACGEGGDLFAFVQKIEGCSFTEAMGKLAKRYSIDSREWTVDNYEGKKKRTDGKRTTGKRTAGSPDKTANENSDDQLSVVNSQLSIRTIGAANRLFASLLQPYVPEDEALRETYRLFGVGIAPPEVPADYRKMRSRLIFPIRDEKGGLVAFAARRRTDGEEGAKYVNSPASPVYSKSRVLYALDRAGEAIRERRFVFVTEGYKDALAMHAAGFTNTVALCGVAFTAGHLRLLAGYTQRIVLLLDADGAGEASMEKIVAMFSCGTDPEGERLEPACLFEVSRMQLPYGEDPDSLLHGSGFVSFRRQITASLHLALLETYEHHLLRQIAKTVSDLSLCLSCEDRISLLSLLAKQKSRLSRVTMRLGRNVVV
;
A
#
# COMPACT_ATOMS: atom_id res chain seq x y z
N MET A 1 24.31 9.41 -5.72
CA MET A 1 24.77 8.21 -6.45
C MET A 1 23.72 7.70 -7.43
N LYS A 2 22.51 7.33 -7.02
CA LYS A 2 21.42 6.82 -7.89
C LYS A 2 21.18 7.72 -9.12
N GLU A 3 21.04 9.02 -8.93
CA GLU A 3 20.80 9.98 -10.01
C GLU A 3 21.99 10.11 -10.98
N ARG A 4 23.21 9.99 -10.48
CA ARG A 4 24.41 10.00 -11.34
C ARG A 4 24.44 8.78 -12.25
N ILE A 5 24.08 7.60 -11.72
CA ILE A 5 23.96 6.36 -12.49
C ILE A 5 22.89 6.52 -13.57
N LEU A 6 21.69 7.01 -13.20
CA LEU A 6 20.57 7.20 -14.12
C LEU A 6 20.81 8.22 -15.24
N ARG A 7 21.83 9.07 -15.11
CA ARG A 7 22.23 10.02 -16.17
C ARG A 7 23.09 9.39 -17.25
N VAL A 8 23.79 8.30 -16.92
CA VAL A 8 24.80 7.69 -17.84
C VAL A 8 24.49 6.24 -18.18
N ALA A 9 23.69 5.53 -17.36
CA ALA A 9 23.32 4.13 -17.57
C ALA A 9 21.88 4.06 -18.11
N THR A 10 21.69 3.36 -19.21
CA THR A 10 20.36 3.07 -19.75
C THR A 10 19.96 1.62 -19.48
N ILE A 11 18.65 1.34 -19.36
CA ILE A 11 18.15 0.01 -19.05
C ILE A 11 18.56 -1.01 -20.12
N GLU A 12 18.53 -0.62 -21.39
CA GLU A 12 18.89 -1.48 -22.50
C GLU A 12 20.37 -1.86 -22.47
N GLU A 13 21.28 -0.94 -22.13
CA GLU A 13 22.72 -1.23 -21.99
C GLU A 13 23.02 -2.13 -20.81
N VAL A 14 22.32 -1.91 -19.70
CA VAL A 14 22.45 -2.74 -18.49
C VAL A 14 21.98 -4.15 -18.77
N VAL A 15 20.78 -4.31 -19.36
CA VAL A 15 20.20 -5.63 -19.65
C VAL A 15 21.00 -6.36 -20.75
N ALA A 16 21.41 -5.65 -21.81
CA ALA A 16 22.20 -6.22 -22.91
C ALA A 16 23.54 -6.84 -22.46
N ALA A 17 24.05 -6.42 -21.30
CA ALA A 17 25.26 -7.03 -20.73
C ALA A 17 25.07 -8.45 -20.20
N TYR A 18 23.81 -8.86 -19.95
CA TYR A 18 23.48 -10.17 -19.39
C TYR A 18 22.63 -11.01 -20.36
N VAL A 19 21.86 -10.36 -21.21
CA VAL A 19 20.89 -11.01 -22.11
C VAL A 19 21.02 -10.46 -23.53
N PRO A 20 21.18 -11.31 -24.54
CA PRO A 20 21.10 -10.90 -25.93
C PRO A 20 19.73 -10.27 -26.22
N LEU A 21 19.73 -8.99 -26.64
CA LEU A 21 18.52 -8.26 -26.95
C LEU A 21 18.33 -8.07 -28.47
N GLN A 22 17.12 -8.30 -28.95
CA GLN A 22 16.72 -8.02 -30.33
C GLN A 22 15.76 -6.83 -30.35
N ARG A 23 15.88 -5.96 -31.34
CA ARG A 23 14.98 -4.80 -31.47
C ARG A 23 13.57 -5.26 -31.85
N SER A 24 12.57 -4.74 -31.12
CA SER A 24 11.14 -5.02 -31.39
C SER A 24 10.34 -3.74 -31.19
N GLY A 25 9.94 -3.12 -32.30
CA GLY A 25 9.23 -1.83 -32.29
C GLY A 25 10.05 -0.71 -31.62
N ALA A 26 9.47 -0.06 -30.62
CA ALA A 26 10.09 1.01 -29.85
C ALA A 26 10.99 0.53 -28.70
N GLY A 27 11.17 -0.78 -28.55
CA GLY A 27 11.95 -1.39 -27.45
C GLY A 27 12.78 -2.57 -27.92
N TYR A 28 13.14 -3.42 -26.97
CA TYR A 28 13.92 -4.64 -27.20
C TYR A 28 13.24 -5.84 -26.54
N VAL A 29 13.51 -7.06 -27.09
CA VAL A 29 13.05 -8.33 -26.52
C VAL A 29 14.23 -9.30 -26.40
N GLY A 30 14.17 -10.20 -25.43
CA GLY A 30 15.16 -11.23 -25.21
C GLY A 30 14.60 -12.39 -24.39
N LEU A 31 15.41 -13.44 -24.20
CA LEU A 31 15.06 -14.54 -23.29
C LEU A 31 15.16 -14.03 -21.84
N CYS A 32 14.20 -14.36 -21.01
CA CYS A 32 14.21 -13.93 -19.62
C CYS A 32 15.21 -14.75 -18.81
N PRO A 33 16.16 -14.13 -18.07
CA PRO A 33 17.13 -14.84 -17.27
C PRO A 33 16.59 -15.32 -15.91
N PHE A 34 15.35 -14.96 -15.56
CA PHE A 34 14.76 -15.23 -14.25
C PHE A 34 13.88 -16.49 -14.21
N HIS A 35 13.65 -17.14 -15.38
CA HIS A 35 12.98 -18.43 -15.49
C HIS A 35 13.48 -19.19 -16.72
N ALA A 36 13.15 -20.47 -16.84
CA ALA A 36 13.50 -21.27 -18.01
C ALA A 36 12.67 -20.83 -19.23
N ASP A 37 13.16 -19.82 -19.96
CA ASP A 37 12.48 -19.20 -21.09
C ASP A 37 12.88 -19.83 -22.42
N LYS A 38 11.89 -20.28 -23.21
CA LYS A 38 12.10 -20.86 -24.54
C LYS A 38 11.75 -19.89 -25.68
N HIS A 39 11.05 -18.83 -25.37
CA HIS A 39 10.62 -17.82 -26.35
C HIS A 39 10.86 -16.42 -25.76
N PRO A 40 11.35 -15.43 -26.55
CA PRO A 40 11.64 -14.09 -26.03
C PRO A 40 10.44 -13.46 -25.34
N SER A 41 10.43 -13.47 -24.00
CA SER A 41 9.34 -12.95 -23.16
C SER A 41 9.77 -11.73 -22.34
N LEU A 42 11.07 -11.44 -22.29
CA LEU A 42 11.61 -10.25 -21.65
C LEU A 42 11.52 -9.05 -22.59
N HIS A 43 10.75 -8.05 -22.21
CA HIS A 43 10.64 -6.77 -22.92
C HIS A 43 11.40 -5.67 -22.18
N VAL A 44 12.22 -4.91 -22.91
CA VAL A 44 12.97 -3.76 -22.40
C VAL A 44 12.51 -2.50 -23.12
N HIS A 45 12.12 -1.50 -22.35
CA HIS A 45 11.54 -0.26 -22.84
C HIS A 45 12.47 0.93 -22.58
N PRO A 46 13.31 1.36 -23.56
CA PRO A 46 14.26 2.45 -23.36
C PRO A 46 13.60 3.75 -22.92
N GLY A 47 12.51 4.16 -23.57
CA GLY A 47 11.83 5.42 -23.25
C GLY A 47 11.18 5.46 -21.85
N LYS A 48 10.94 4.31 -21.23
CA LYS A 48 10.41 4.21 -19.86
C LYS A 48 11.46 3.77 -18.84
N GLN A 49 12.67 3.45 -19.29
CA GLN A 49 13.76 2.91 -18.47
C GLN A 49 13.31 1.75 -17.59
N PHE A 50 12.64 0.75 -18.21
CA PHE A 50 11.95 -0.32 -17.52
C PHE A 50 12.01 -1.62 -18.32
N PHE A 51 12.15 -2.78 -17.62
CA PHE A 51 12.00 -4.10 -18.21
C PHE A 51 10.80 -4.85 -17.62
N LYS A 52 10.21 -5.75 -18.40
CA LYS A 52 9.19 -6.67 -17.93
C LYS A 52 9.21 -7.98 -18.70
N CYS A 53 9.19 -9.10 -17.99
CA CYS A 53 8.91 -10.40 -18.54
C CYS A 53 7.40 -10.68 -18.49
N PHE A 54 6.80 -10.98 -19.63
CA PHE A 54 5.36 -11.30 -19.70
C PHE A 54 5.05 -12.77 -19.35
N ALA A 55 6.06 -13.63 -19.25
CA ALA A 55 5.87 -15.04 -18.87
C ALA A 55 5.93 -15.24 -17.35
N CYS A 56 6.97 -14.71 -16.65
CA CYS A 56 7.10 -14.89 -15.21
C CYS A 56 6.66 -13.65 -14.39
N GLY A 57 6.30 -12.54 -15.05
CA GLY A 57 5.84 -11.33 -14.37
C GLY A 57 6.94 -10.45 -13.81
N GLU A 58 8.22 -10.87 -13.85
CA GLU A 58 9.36 -10.10 -13.35
C GLU A 58 9.54 -8.78 -14.11
N GLY A 59 9.84 -7.71 -13.39
CA GLY A 59 10.02 -6.38 -13.99
C GLY A 59 10.62 -5.37 -13.02
N GLY A 60 11.02 -4.21 -13.54
CA GLY A 60 11.61 -3.15 -12.74
C GLY A 60 12.53 -2.23 -13.52
N ASP A 61 13.25 -1.37 -12.80
CA ASP A 61 14.29 -0.49 -13.34
C ASP A 61 15.63 -1.21 -13.48
N LEU A 62 16.67 -0.51 -13.92
CA LEU A 62 18.01 -1.06 -14.10
C LEU A 62 18.63 -1.56 -12.79
N PHE A 63 18.27 -0.96 -11.63
CA PHE A 63 18.77 -1.43 -10.35
C PHE A 63 18.10 -2.76 -9.95
N ALA A 64 16.78 -2.85 -10.12
CA ALA A 64 16.02 -4.07 -9.86
C ALA A 64 16.51 -5.23 -10.74
N PHE A 65 16.88 -4.96 -12.00
CA PHE A 65 17.46 -5.97 -12.89
C PHE A 65 18.77 -6.50 -12.34
N VAL A 66 19.72 -5.61 -11.95
CA VAL A 66 21.03 -6.02 -11.42
C VAL A 66 20.90 -6.74 -10.09
N GLN A 67 20.00 -6.29 -9.20
CA GLN A 67 19.73 -6.98 -7.93
C GLN A 67 19.30 -8.44 -8.16
N LYS A 68 18.37 -8.65 -9.08
CA LYS A 68 17.82 -9.98 -9.37
C LYS A 68 18.80 -10.90 -10.07
N ILE A 69 19.51 -10.41 -11.08
CA ILE A 69 20.43 -11.25 -11.88
C ILE A 69 21.70 -11.62 -11.09
N GLU A 70 22.13 -10.73 -10.19
CA GLU A 70 23.35 -10.94 -9.40
C GLU A 70 23.10 -11.36 -7.95
N GLY A 71 21.82 -11.47 -7.54
CA GLY A 71 21.44 -11.88 -6.18
C GLY A 71 21.96 -10.94 -5.10
N CYS A 72 22.01 -9.63 -5.36
CA CYS A 72 22.65 -8.65 -4.49
C CYS A 72 21.67 -7.59 -3.97
N SER A 73 22.05 -6.90 -2.89
CA SER A 73 21.28 -5.79 -2.34
C SER A 73 21.26 -4.59 -3.28
N PHE A 74 20.32 -3.66 -3.06
CA PHE A 74 20.25 -2.41 -3.82
C PHE A 74 21.53 -1.58 -3.74
N THR A 75 22.16 -1.57 -2.57
CA THR A 75 23.41 -0.88 -2.30
C THR A 75 24.56 -1.46 -3.10
N GLU A 76 24.66 -2.80 -3.16
CA GLU A 76 25.66 -3.50 -3.95
C GLU A 76 25.42 -3.34 -5.45
N ALA A 77 24.17 -3.41 -5.91
CA ALA A 77 23.81 -3.14 -7.31
C ALA A 77 24.20 -1.72 -7.73
N MET A 78 23.97 -0.73 -6.86
CA MET A 78 24.40 0.65 -7.08
C MET A 78 25.93 0.76 -7.17
N GLY A 79 26.67 0.09 -6.29
CA GLY A 79 28.12 0.07 -6.31
C GLY A 79 28.70 -0.57 -7.58
N LYS A 80 28.09 -1.69 -8.04
CA LYS A 80 28.47 -2.38 -9.29
C LYS A 80 28.23 -1.51 -10.52
N LEU A 81 27.07 -0.85 -10.58
CA LEU A 81 26.76 0.08 -11.67
C LEU A 81 27.64 1.32 -11.64
N ALA A 82 27.92 1.89 -10.47
CA ALA A 82 28.84 3.02 -10.35
C ALA A 82 30.25 2.65 -10.86
N LYS A 83 30.75 1.48 -10.48
CA LYS A 83 32.03 0.96 -10.97
C LYS A 83 32.03 0.72 -12.48
N ARG A 84 30.97 0.13 -13.03
CA ARG A 84 30.83 -0.15 -14.47
C ARG A 84 30.82 1.11 -15.32
N TYR A 85 30.16 2.17 -14.85
CA TYR A 85 30.08 3.45 -15.56
C TYR A 85 31.12 4.48 -15.10
N SER A 86 32.17 4.02 -14.38
CA SER A 86 33.31 4.85 -13.92
C SER A 86 32.88 6.09 -13.13
N ILE A 87 31.82 5.96 -12.33
CA ILE A 87 31.32 7.04 -11.47
C ILE A 87 32.17 7.03 -10.19
N ASP A 88 32.78 8.18 -9.88
CA ASP A 88 33.64 8.33 -8.69
C ASP A 88 32.86 8.04 -7.40
N SER A 89 33.29 7.01 -6.67
CA SER A 89 32.66 6.52 -5.44
C SER A 89 33.36 7.01 -4.18
N ARG A 90 34.30 7.96 -4.27
CA ARG A 90 35.14 8.40 -3.12
C ARG A 90 34.35 9.01 -1.96
N GLU A 91 33.09 9.39 -2.18
CA GLU A 91 32.21 9.94 -1.15
C GLU A 91 31.17 8.91 -0.59
N TRP A 92 31.32 7.62 -0.96
CA TRP A 92 30.33 6.62 -0.58
C TRP A 92 31.00 5.42 0.09
N THR A 93 30.94 5.36 1.43
CA THR A 93 31.25 4.17 2.21
C THR A 93 29.96 3.53 2.73
N VAL A 94 29.93 2.20 2.81
CA VAL A 94 28.77 1.41 3.29
C VAL A 94 28.31 1.86 4.68
N ASP A 95 29.20 2.47 5.48
CA ASP A 95 28.96 2.93 6.83
C ASP A 95 27.99 4.14 6.94
N ASN A 96 27.72 4.82 5.84
CA ASN A 96 26.83 5.99 5.83
C ASN A 96 25.34 5.63 5.70
N TYR A 97 24.99 4.36 5.51
CA TYR A 97 23.60 3.91 5.37
C TYR A 97 23.03 3.19 6.59
N GLU A 98 23.88 2.73 7.52
CA GLU A 98 23.40 2.15 8.78
C GLU A 98 23.24 3.25 9.84
N GLY A 99 21.96 3.59 10.04
CA GLY A 99 21.51 4.65 10.92
C GLY A 99 22.05 4.60 12.33
N LYS A 100 22.42 5.77 12.82
CA LYS A 100 22.59 6.20 14.21
C LYS A 100 21.93 5.28 15.24
N LYS A 101 22.67 4.33 15.79
CA LYS A 101 22.44 3.79 17.12
C LYS A 101 23.34 4.55 18.10
N LYS A 102 22.70 5.24 19.03
CA LYS A 102 23.30 5.88 20.19
C LYS A 102 24.24 4.91 20.91
N ARG A 103 25.45 5.33 21.14
CA ARG A 103 26.28 4.79 22.22
C ARG A 103 26.61 5.92 23.19
N THR A 104 26.10 5.76 24.37
CA THR A 104 26.54 6.48 25.59
C THR A 104 27.73 5.74 26.15
N ASP A 105 28.59 6.55 26.77
CA ASP A 105 29.58 6.28 27.80
C ASP A 105 31.01 5.86 27.41
N GLY A 106 31.90 6.80 27.78
CA GLY A 106 32.88 6.50 28.77
C GLY A 106 34.34 6.57 28.39
N LYS A 107 34.96 7.66 28.88
CA LYS A 107 36.32 7.81 29.44
C LYS A 107 37.44 8.44 28.59
N ARG A 108 37.82 9.57 29.16
CA ARG A 108 39.06 10.36 29.02
C ARG A 108 40.34 9.48 28.99
N THR A 109 41.26 9.83 28.11
CA THR A 109 42.68 10.00 28.50
C THR A 109 43.40 10.96 27.56
N THR A 110 44.26 11.72 28.13
CA THR A 110 45.12 12.83 27.73
C THR A 110 46.19 12.47 26.71
N GLY A 111 46.56 13.41 25.83
CA GLY A 111 47.91 13.35 25.26
C GLY A 111 48.19 14.16 23.98
N LYS A 112 48.66 15.37 24.15
CA LYS A 112 49.65 16.13 23.36
C LYS A 112 49.38 16.66 21.96
N ARG A 113 49.50 17.97 21.89
CA ARG A 113 49.59 18.90 20.77
C ARG A 113 50.70 18.55 19.78
N THR A 114 50.46 18.74 18.47
CA THR A 114 51.38 19.49 17.59
C THR A 114 50.58 20.19 16.50
N ALA A 115 51.13 21.33 16.09
CA ALA A 115 50.54 22.43 15.36
C ALA A 115 50.46 22.21 13.83
N GLY A 116 49.54 22.93 13.19
CA GLY A 116 49.84 23.49 11.88
C GLY A 116 48.76 23.36 10.81
N SER A 117 47.92 24.40 10.68
CA SER A 117 47.37 25.00 9.43
C SER A 117 46.17 24.35 8.72
N PRO A 118 45.46 25.09 7.85
CA PRO A 118 44.34 25.97 8.26
C PRO A 118 42.98 25.50 7.65
N ASP A 119 41.98 25.85 8.38
CA ASP A 119 40.61 26.19 8.02
C ASP A 119 40.12 25.85 6.59
N LYS A 120 39.34 24.79 6.49
CA LYS A 120 38.31 24.55 5.44
C LYS A 120 37.07 23.95 6.06
N THR A 121 36.49 24.62 7.03
CA THR A 121 35.17 24.28 7.59
C THR A 121 34.21 25.42 7.24
N ALA A 122 33.73 25.40 6.01
CA ALA A 122 32.56 26.17 5.61
C ALA A 122 32.10 25.69 4.23
N ASN A 123 31.38 24.56 4.11
CA ASN A 123 30.41 24.34 3.02
C ASN A 123 29.55 23.06 3.13
N GLU A 124 29.66 22.26 4.20
CA GLU A 124 28.86 21.01 4.30
C GLU A 124 27.43 21.24 4.86
N ASN A 125 27.20 22.37 5.53
CA ASN A 125 25.87 22.72 6.07
C ASN A 125 24.96 23.45 5.06
N SER A 126 25.49 23.97 3.94
CA SER A 126 24.70 24.75 3.00
C SER A 126 23.89 23.88 2.03
N ASP A 127 24.44 22.75 1.58
CA ASP A 127 23.76 21.89 0.61
C ASP A 127 22.63 21.05 1.25
N ASP A 128 22.80 20.61 2.48
CA ASP A 128 21.74 19.94 3.23
C ASP A 128 20.61 20.92 3.60
N GLN A 129 20.94 22.13 4.01
CA GLN A 129 19.96 23.18 4.25
C GLN A 129 19.24 23.59 2.96
N LEU A 130 19.95 23.69 1.83
CA LEU A 130 19.36 24.01 0.53
C LEU A 130 18.42 22.89 0.04
N SER A 131 18.79 21.64 0.23
CA SER A 131 17.96 20.49 -0.13
C SER A 131 16.68 20.40 0.70
N VAL A 132 16.77 20.67 2.00
CA VAL A 132 15.62 20.74 2.91
C VAL A 132 14.72 21.94 2.59
N VAL A 133 15.31 23.12 2.31
CA VAL A 133 14.57 24.32 1.91
C VAL A 133 13.86 24.09 0.56
N ASN A 134 14.53 23.49 -0.42
CA ASN A 134 13.94 23.18 -1.72
C ASN A 134 12.82 22.14 -1.59
N SER A 135 12.95 21.11 -0.76
CA SER A 135 11.89 20.12 -0.51
C SER A 135 10.69 20.74 0.21
N GLN A 136 10.92 21.61 1.20
CA GLN A 136 9.84 22.34 1.88
C GLN A 136 9.14 23.35 0.96
N LEU A 137 9.87 24.01 0.07
CA LEU A 137 9.31 24.91 -0.93
C LEU A 137 8.43 24.12 -1.94
N SER A 138 8.88 22.95 -2.38
CA SER A 138 8.11 22.06 -3.25
C SER A 138 6.82 21.60 -2.58
N ILE A 139 6.87 21.21 -1.30
CA ILE A 139 5.70 20.80 -0.51
C ILE A 139 4.69 21.95 -0.39
N ARG A 140 5.14 23.17 -0.08
CA ARG A 140 4.28 24.36 0.02
C ARG A 140 3.67 24.72 -1.32
N THR A 141 4.42 24.61 -2.41
CA THR A 141 3.97 24.89 -3.77
C THR A 141 2.89 23.91 -4.21
N ILE A 142 3.11 22.59 -3.99
CA ILE A 142 2.12 21.54 -4.27
C ILE A 142 0.86 21.77 -3.45
N GLY A 143 0.97 22.05 -2.16
CA GLY A 143 -0.17 22.35 -1.29
C GLY A 143 -0.96 23.58 -1.75
N ALA A 144 -0.30 24.63 -2.22
CA ALA A 144 -0.96 25.80 -2.78
C ALA A 144 -1.68 25.49 -4.10
N ALA A 145 -1.03 24.74 -5.00
CA ALA A 145 -1.61 24.31 -6.27
C ALA A 145 -2.84 23.41 -6.04
N ASN A 146 -2.78 22.48 -5.10
CA ASN A 146 -3.92 21.64 -4.73
C ASN A 146 -5.09 22.47 -4.18
N ARG A 147 -4.83 23.43 -3.30
CA ARG A 147 -5.89 24.33 -2.78
C ARG A 147 -6.52 25.18 -3.89
N LEU A 148 -5.69 25.71 -4.79
CA LEU A 148 -6.18 26.46 -5.95
C LEU A 148 -7.07 25.57 -6.82
N PHE A 149 -6.62 24.37 -7.19
CA PHE A 149 -7.44 23.45 -7.98
C PHE A 149 -8.75 23.08 -7.27
N ALA A 150 -8.70 22.79 -5.96
CA ALA A 150 -9.89 22.49 -5.18
C ALA A 150 -10.89 23.66 -5.17
N SER A 151 -10.44 24.92 -5.15
CA SER A 151 -11.32 26.10 -5.19
C SER A 151 -12.01 26.31 -6.54
N LEU A 152 -11.54 25.67 -7.60
CA LEU A 152 -12.17 25.73 -8.93
C LEU A 152 -13.27 24.68 -9.11
N LEU A 153 -13.37 23.69 -8.21
CA LEU A 153 -14.35 22.62 -8.34
C LEU A 153 -15.76 23.16 -8.18
N GLN A 154 -16.62 22.79 -9.13
CA GLN A 154 -18.04 23.05 -9.05
C GLN A 154 -18.70 22.00 -8.14
N PRO A 155 -19.66 22.37 -7.28
CA PRO A 155 -20.37 21.42 -6.44
C PRO A 155 -21.01 20.31 -7.28
N TYR A 156 -20.83 19.07 -6.86
CA TYR A 156 -21.51 17.93 -7.44
C TYR A 156 -22.64 17.49 -6.51
N VAL A 157 -23.84 17.36 -7.06
CA VAL A 157 -25.01 16.88 -6.34
C VAL A 157 -25.37 15.50 -6.92
N PRO A 158 -25.17 14.40 -6.18
CA PRO A 158 -25.58 13.07 -6.61
C PRO A 158 -27.12 12.98 -6.69
N GLU A 159 -27.62 12.09 -7.55
CA GLU A 159 -29.06 11.85 -7.72
C GLU A 159 -29.67 11.30 -6.42
N ASP A 160 -28.98 10.37 -5.78
CA ASP A 160 -29.39 9.83 -4.48
C ASP A 160 -29.21 10.88 -3.38
N GLU A 161 -30.30 11.27 -2.77
CA GLU A 161 -30.33 12.26 -1.70
C GLU A 161 -29.49 11.86 -0.48
N ALA A 162 -29.47 10.57 -0.17
CA ALA A 162 -28.70 10.04 0.95
C ALA A 162 -27.19 10.22 0.80
N LEU A 163 -26.69 10.35 -0.43
CA LEU A 163 -25.28 10.60 -0.72
C LEU A 163 -24.88 12.08 -0.70
N ARG A 164 -25.84 13.00 -0.82
CA ARG A 164 -25.58 14.45 -1.03
C ARG A 164 -24.71 15.04 0.07
N GLU A 165 -25.07 14.80 1.33
CA GLU A 165 -24.33 15.34 2.45
C GLU A 165 -22.91 14.72 2.53
N THR A 166 -22.78 13.43 2.29
CA THR A 166 -21.45 12.76 2.28
C THR A 166 -20.56 13.33 1.19
N TYR A 167 -21.07 13.46 -0.03
CA TYR A 167 -20.29 14.04 -1.15
C TYR A 167 -19.87 15.48 -0.84
N ARG A 168 -20.77 16.27 -0.26
CA ARG A 168 -20.48 17.65 0.19
C ARG A 168 -19.39 17.68 1.27
N LEU A 169 -19.49 16.82 2.28
CA LEU A 169 -18.51 16.73 3.37
C LEU A 169 -17.13 16.30 2.87
N PHE A 170 -17.06 15.42 1.89
CA PHE A 170 -15.80 14.97 1.30
C PHE A 170 -15.25 15.97 0.25
N GLY A 171 -15.98 17.01 -0.08
CA GLY A 171 -15.59 18.03 -1.05
C GLY A 171 -15.55 17.50 -2.47
N VAL A 172 -16.37 16.49 -2.79
CA VAL A 172 -16.47 15.97 -4.15
C VAL A 172 -17.09 17.01 -5.06
N GLY A 173 -16.49 17.23 -6.22
CA GLY A 173 -16.94 18.25 -7.16
C GLY A 173 -16.58 17.92 -8.60
N ILE A 174 -17.00 18.76 -9.54
CA ILE A 174 -16.69 18.63 -10.95
C ILE A 174 -15.60 19.63 -11.31
N ALA A 175 -14.50 19.15 -11.93
CA ALA A 175 -13.48 20.04 -12.47
C ALA A 175 -14.03 20.80 -13.68
N PRO A 176 -13.78 22.12 -13.80
CA PRO A 176 -14.15 22.87 -14.98
C PRO A 176 -13.37 22.40 -16.23
N PRO A 177 -13.82 22.76 -17.44
CA PRO A 177 -13.10 22.46 -18.68
C PRO A 177 -11.68 23.07 -18.72
N GLU A 178 -11.53 24.24 -18.10
CA GLU A 178 -10.25 24.95 -17.97
C GLU A 178 -9.68 24.75 -16.57
N VAL A 179 -8.54 24.11 -16.51
CA VAL A 179 -7.82 23.80 -15.27
C VAL A 179 -6.33 24.08 -15.43
N PRO A 180 -5.59 24.33 -14.32
CA PRO A 180 -4.12 24.46 -14.38
C PRO A 180 -3.46 23.27 -15.07
N ALA A 181 -2.30 23.49 -15.68
CA ALA A 181 -1.60 22.53 -16.54
C ALA A 181 -1.38 21.16 -15.86
N ASP A 182 -1.06 21.16 -14.57
CA ASP A 182 -0.81 19.94 -13.77
C ASP A 182 -2.05 19.07 -13.60
N TYR A 183 -3.24 19.65 -13.71
CA TYR A 183 -4.54 18.96 -13.56
C TYR A 183 -5.26 18.71 -14.89
N ARG A 184 -4.60 18.93 -16.03
CA ARG A 184 -5.21 18.83 -17.38
C ARG A 184 -5.95 17.52 -17.64
N LYS A 185 -5.45 16.38 -17.07
CA LYS A 185 -6.09 15.07 -17.20
C LYS A 185 -7.36 14.92 -16.36
N MET A 186 -7.66 15.88 -15.49
CA MET A 186 -8.80 15.87 -14.57
C MET A 186 -9.95 16.78 -15.02
N ARG A 187 -9.79 17.55 -16.09
CA ARG A 187 -10.80 18.47 -16.61
C ARG A 187 -12.11 17.77 -16.90
N SER A 188 -13.22 18.42 -16.60
CA SER A 188 -14.60 17.96 -16.81
C SER A 188 -14.96 16.65 -16.10
N ARG A 189 -14.12 16.15 -15.20
CA ARG A 189 -14.30 14.89 -14.46
C ARG A 189 -14.87 15.15 -13.06
N LEU A 190 -15.45 14.11 -12.49
CA LEU A 190 -15.82 14.06 -11.08
C LEU A 190 -14.54 13.87 -10.24
N ILE A 191 -14.31 14.77 -9.29
CA ILE A 191 -13.08 14.87 -8.52
C ILE A 191 -13.31 14.46 -7.07
N PHE A 192 -12.45 13.57 -6.58
CA PHE A 192 -12.39 13.12 -5.19
C PHE A 192 -11.10 13.68 -4.58
N PRO A 193 -11.18 14.69 -3.69
CA PRO A 193 -10.02 15.22 -2.98
C PRO A 193 -9.43 14.16 -2.05
N ILE A 194 -8.13 13.89 -2.16
CA ILE A 194 -7.41 12.94 -1.32
C ILE A 194 -6.67 13.71 -0.25
N ARG A 195 -6.89 13.33 1.01
CA ARG A 195 -6.27 13.94 2.18
C ARG A 195 -5.38 12.94 2.90
N ASP A 196 -4.35 13.46 3.55
CA ASP A 196 -3.54 12.67 4.49
C ASP A 196 -4.32 12.45 5.81
N GLU A 197 -3.74 11.68 6.72
CA GLU A 197 -4.34 11.37 8.02
C GLU A 197 -4.57 12.58 8.93
N LYS A 198 -3.98 13.74 8.59
CA LYS A 198 -4.14 15.02 9.31
C LYS A 198 -5.15 15.96 8.63
N GLY A 199 -5.78 15.51 7.55
CA GLY A 199 -6.72 16.30 6.77
C GLY A 199 -6.08 17.23 5.74
N GLY A 200 -4.75 17.19 5.56
CA GLY A 200 -4.04 17.95 4.54
C GLY A 200 -4.38 17.47 3.14
N LEU A 201 -4.73 18.38 2.23
CA LEU A 201 -5.07 18.05 0.84
C LEU A 201 -3.80 17.73 0.04
N VAL A 202 -3.58 16.45 -0.26
CA VAL A 202 -2.32 15.95 -0.87
C VAL A 202 -2.44 15.59 -2.34
N ALA A 203 -3.65 15.19 -2.81
CA ALA A 203 -3.86 14.74 -4.18
C ALA A 203 -5.34 14.76 -4.57
N PHE A 204 -5.62 14.31 -5.79
CA PHE A 204 -6.97 14.11 -6.30
C PHE A 204 -7.06 12.80 -7.07
N ALA A 205 -8.25 12.18 -7.04
CA ALA A 205 -8.70 11.21 -8.01
C ALA A 205 -9.78 11.83 -8.89
N ALA A 206 -9.81 11.45 -10.15
CA ALA A 206 -10.77 11.95 -11.13
C ALA A 206 -11.44 10.78 -11.85
N ARG A 207 -12.76 10.70 -11.83
CA ARG A 207 -13.57 9.69 -12.53
C ARG A 207 -14.27 10.32 -13.73
N ARG A 208 -14.34 9.59 -14.84
CA ARG A 208 -15.23 9.98 -15.97
C ARG A 208 -16.67 10.11 -15.45
N ARG A 209 -17.42 11.03 -16.00
CA ARG A 209 -18.83 11.26 -15.62
C ARG A 209 -19.75 10.24 -16.26
N THR A 210 -19.44 9.85 -17.50
CA THR A 210 -20.20 8.87 -18.30
C THR A 210 -19.28 7.77 -18.82
N ASP A 211 -19.80 6.57 -19.00
CA ASP A 211 -19.01 5.43 -19.48
C ASP A 211 -18.68 5.51 -20.98
N GLY A 212 -19.32 6.42 -21.77
CA GLY A 212 -19.03 6.69 -23.17
C GLY A 212 -17.85 7.63 -23.43
N GLU A 213 -17.26 8.26 -22.40
CA GLU A 213 -16.11 9.16 -22.58
C GLU A 213 -14.82 8.38 -22.84
N GLU A 214 -13.98 8.92 -23.73
CA GLU A 214 -12.67 8.33 -24.02
C GLU A 214 -11.70 8.40 -22.83
N GLY A 215 -10.79 7.42 -22.77
CA GLY A 215 -9.70 7.37 -21.79
C GLY A 215 -10.01 6.52 -20.55
N ALA A 216 -9.14 6.55 -19.56
CA ALA A 216 -9.26 5.74 -18.35
C ALA A 216 -10.45 6.15 -17.48
N LYS A 217 -11.20 5.17 -16.92
CA LYS A 217 -12.31 5.38 -15.97
C LYS A 217 -11.88 6.26 -14.79
N TYR A 218 -10.73 5.97 -14.21
CA TYR A 218 -10.12 6.77 -13.13
C TYR A 218 -8.72 7.26 -13.52
N VAL A 219 -8.40 8.48 -13.07
CA VAL A 219 -7.06 9.08 -13.14
C VAL A 219 -6.75 9.67 -11.78
N ASN A 220 -5.59 9.33 -11.23
CA ASN A 220 -5.11 9.90 -9.97
C ASN A 220 -3.97 10.88 -10.21
N SER A 221 -3.77 11.82 -9.28
CA SER A 221 -2.57 12.64 -9.23
C SER A 221 -1.31 11.76 -9.30
N PRO A 222 -0.25 12.23 -9.96
CA PRO A 222 1.04 11.54 -9.92
C PRO A 222 1.61 11.51 -8.50
N ALA A 223 2.53 10.59 -8.23
CA ALA A 223 3.28 10.58 -6.98
C ALA A 223 4.06 11.90 -6.81
N SER A 224 4.11 12.38 -5.59
CA SER A 224 4.78 13.63 -5.23
C SER A 224 5.39 13.52 -3.83
N PRO A 225 6.20 14.49 -3.37
CA PRO A 225 6.72 14.50 -2.00
C PRO A 225 5.66 14.41 -0.90
N VAL A 226 4.40 14.83 -1.20
CA VAL A 226 3.27 14.81 -0.26
C VAL A 226 2.28 13.68 -0.52
N TYR A 227 2.41 12.93 -1.62
CA TYR A 227 1.45 11.91 -2.02
C TYR A 227 2.11 10.67 -2.59
N SER A 228 1.87 9.55 -1.94
CA SER A 228 2.17 8.22 -2.46
C SER A 228 0.95 7.33 -2.26
N LYS A 229 0.45 6.72 -3.34
CA LYS A 229 -0.71 5.82 -3.30
C LYS A 229 -0.55 4.65 -2.31
N SER A 230 0.67 4.17 -2.12
CA SER A 230 0.99 3.07 -1.21
C SER A 230 1.04 3.48 0.28
N ARG A 231 0.87 4.76 0.58
CA ARG A 231 0.97 5.32 1.94
C ARG A 231 -0.20 6.22 2.32
N VAL A 232 -1.23 6.30 1.50
CA VAL A 232 -2.42 7.13 1.74
C VAL A 232 -3.65 6.26 1.56
N LEU A 233 -4.57 6.34 2.51
CA LEU A 233 -5.90 5.74 2.44
C LEU A 233 -6.93 6.85 2.34
N TYR A 234 -7.78 6.79 1.33
CA TYR A 234 -8.88 7.73 1.16
C TYR A 234 -9.84 7.65 2.34
N ALA A 235 -10.32 8.79 2.80
CA ALA A 235 -11.23 8.93 3.94
C ALA A 235 -10.59 8.69 5.33
N LEU A 236 -9.31 8.38 5.48
CA LEU A 236 -8.72 8.09 6.78
C LEU A 236 -8.77 9.29 7.74
N ASP A 237 -8.63 10.51 7.21
CA ASP A 237 -8.76 11.76 7.97
C ASP A 237 -10.12 11.89 8.69
N ARG A 238 -11.17 11.30 8.12
CA ARG A 238 -12.53 11.31 8.65
C ARG A 238 -12.90 10.03 9.40
N ALA A 239 -12.35 8.91 8.97
CA ALA A 239 -12.62 7.61 9.55
C ALA A 239 -11.87 7.34 10.86
N GLY A 240 -10.76 8.06 11.12
CA GLY A 240 -9.81 7.76 12.17
C GLY A 240 -10.41 7.67 13.56
N GLU A 241 -11.34 8.55 13.93
CA GLU A 241 -12.03 8.52 15.22
C GLU A 241 -12.96 7.29 15.32
N ALA A 242 -13.80 7.08 14.31
CA ALA A 242 -14.72 5.95 14.26
C ALA A 242 -13.99 4.59 14.23
N ILE A 243 -12.80 4.53 13.61
CA ILE A 243 -11.96 3.32 13.64
C ILE A 243 -11.49 3.01 15.07
N ARG A 244 -11.04 4.02 15.81
CA ARG A 244 -10.60 3.84 17.20
C ARG A 244 -11.75 3.44 18.12
N GLU A 245 -12.92 4.07 17.98
CA GLU A 245 -14.12 3.76 18.76
C GLU A 245 -14.62 2.33 18.49
N ARG A 246 -14.77 1.97 17.21
CA ARG A 246 -15.28 0.65 16.80
C ARG A 246 -14.23 -0.46 16.87
N ARG A 247 -12.94 -0.08 16.92
CA ARG A 247 -11.79 -0.98 17.00
C ARG A 247 -11.61 -1.88 15.78
N PHE A 248 -12.13 -1.47 14.64
CA PHE A 248 -11.88 -2.10 13.34
C PHE A 248 -12.10 -1.11 12.21
N VAL A 249 -11.53 -1.42 11.04
CA VAL A 249 -11.64 -0.61 9.82
C VAL A 249 -12.21 -1.45 8.69
N PHE A 250 -13.13 -0.88 7.92
CA PHE A 250 -13.47 -1.40 6.60
C PHE A 250 -12.48 -0.85 5.57
N VAL A 251 -11.98 -1.71 4.69
CA VAL A 251 -11.12 -1.34 3.56
C VAL A 251 -11.84 -1.72 2.28
N THR A 252 -12.18 -0.72 1.44
CA THR A 252 -12.79 -0.87 0.12
C THR A 252 -11.79 -0.56 -0.99
N GLU A 253 -12.10 -0.91 -2.24
CA GLU A 253 -11.24 -0.61 -3.39
C GLU A 253 -11.44 0.83 -3.89
N GLY A 254 -12.67 1.27 -4.03
CA GLY A 254 -13.06 2.49 -4.72
C GLY A 254 -13.42 3.65 -3.80
N TYR A 255 -13.28 4.86 -4.34
CA TYR A 255 -13.66 6.10 -3.65
C TYR A 255 -15.16 6.18 -3.40
N LYS A 256 -15.97 5.73 -4.37
CA LYS A 256 -17.45 5.73 -4.29
C LYS A 256 -17.94 4.74 -3.24
N ASP A 257 -17.29 3.58 -3.14
CA ASP A 257 -17.62 2.56 -2.15
C ASP A 257 -17.44 3.09 -0.73
N ALA A 258 -16.33 3.79 -0.48
CA ALA A 258 -16.12 4.44 0.81
C ALA A 258 -17.21 5.50 1.08
N LEU A 259 -17.59 6.29 0.08
CA LEU A 259 -18.66 7.29 0.24
C LEU A 259 -20.02 6.64 0.51
N ALA A 260 -20.36 5.54 -0.17
CA ALA A 260 -21.59 4.77 0.07
C ALA A 260 -21.61 4.22 1.51
N MET A 261 -20.50 3.65 1.97
CA MET A 261 -20.35 3.17 3.34
C MET A 261 -20.48 4.28 4.38
N HIS A 262 -19.81 5.43 4.17
CA HIS A 262 -19.92 6.58 5.06
C HIS A 262 -21.35 7.12 5.12
N ALA A 263 -22.02 7.26 3.98
CA ALA A 263 -23.42 7.70 3.90
C ALA A 263 -24.34 6.75 4.69
N ALA A 264 -24.05 5.45 4.64
CA ALA A 264 -24.81 4.44 5.39
C ALA A 264 -24.46 4.40 6.89
N GLY A 265 -23.56 5.26 7.39
CA GLY A 265 -23.16 5.33 8.79
C GLY A 265 -22.02 4.37 9.17
N PHE A 266 -21.41 3.69 8.21
CA PHE A 266 -20.17 2.90 8.42
C PHE A 266 -18.94 3.82 8.26
N THR A 267 -18.87 4.82 9.13
CA THR A 267 -17.87 5.90 9.06
C THR A 267 -16.44 5.48 9.35
N ASN A 268 -16.23 4.24 9.82
CA ASN A 268 -14.92 3.61 9.98
C ASN A 268 -14.43 2.93 8.70
N THR A 269 -14.74 3.50 7.53
CA THR A 269 -14.38 2.97 6.21
C THR A 269 -13.32 3.84 5.55
N VAL A 270 -12.32 3.18 4.93
CA VAL A 270 -11.30 3.78 4.10
C VAL A 270 -11.26 3.09 2.74
N ALA A 271 -10.72 3.77 1.71
CA ALA A 271 -10.51 3.14 0.41
C ALA A 271 -9.06 3.18 -0.04
N LEU A 272 -8.71 2.21 -0.88
CA LEU A 272 -7.44 2.16 -1.60
C LEU A 272 -7.44 3.20 -2.73
N CYS A 273 -6.31 3.85 -2.97
CA CYS A 273 -6.19 4.88 -4.01
C CYS A 273 -5.89 4.29 -5.41
N GLY A 274 -6.53 3.19 -5.79
CA GLY A 274 -6.33 2.51 -7.07
C GLY A 274 -4.98 1.79 -7.17
N VAL A 275 -4.57 1.18 -6.08
CA VAL A 275 -3.43 0.26 -5.96
C VAL A 275 -3.82 -0.88 -5.02
N ALA A 276 -3.10 -2.01 -5.08
CA ALA A 276 -3.25 -3.07 -4.10
C ALA A 276 -2.92 -2.59 -2.68
N PHE A 277 -3.42 -3.29 -1.68
CA PHE A 277 -3.07 -3.06 -0.29
C PHE A 277 -1.57 -3.28 -0.07
N THR A 278 -0.91 -2.40 0.67
CA THR A 278 0.55 -2.40 0.85
C THR A 278 0.97 -2.41 2.31
N ALA A 279 2.24 -2.71 2.58
CA ALA A 279 2.85 -2.54 3.89
C ALA A 279 2.74 -1.09 4.42
N GLY A 280 2.77 -0.10 3.52
CA GLY A 280 2.58 1.31 3.89
C GLY A 280 1.18 1.58 4.45
N HIS A 281 0.14 1.00 3.85
CA HIS A 281 -1.24 1.06 4.34
C HIS A 281 -1.37 0.38 5.71
N LEU A 282 -0.72 -0.77 5.88
CA LEU A 282 -0.73 -1.50 7.14
C LEU A 282 -0.08 -0.70 8.28
N ARG A 283 1.11 -0.13 8.04
CA ARG A 283 1.79 0.73 9.03
C ARG A 283 0.93 1.94 9.41
N LEU A 284 0.21 2.50 8.45
CA LEU A 284 -0.71 3.61 8.70
C LEU A 284 -1.87 3.18 9.59
N LEU A 285 -2.53 2.06 9.29
CA LEU A 285 -3.66 1.52 10.06
C LEU A 285 -3.26 1.03 11.44
N ALA A 286 -2.01 0.60 11.65
CA ALA A 286 -1.50 0.14 12.94
C ALA A 286 -1.65 1.21 14.05
N GLY A 287 -1.64 2.49 13.70
CA GLY A 287 -1.88 3.61 14.62
C GLY A 287 -3.36 3.79 15.04
N TYR A 288 -4.27 3.04 14.43
CA TYR A 288 -5.72 3.18 14.64
C TYR A 288 -6.36 1.90 15.16
N THR A 289 -6.06 0.74 14.56
CA THR A 289 -6.65 -0.55 14.92
C THR A 289 -5.78 -1.71 14.48
N GLN A 290 -6.01 -2.88 15.07
CA GLN A 290 -5.43 -4.17 14.66
C GLN A 290 -6.45 -5.07 13.95
N ARG A 291 -7.66 -4.58 13.68
CA ARG A 291 -8.71 -5.37 13.02
C ARG A 291 -9.09 -4.72 11.70
N ILE A 292 -8.95 -5.49 10.62
CA ILE A 292 -9.24 -5.08 9.26
C ILE A 292 -10.37 -5.95 8.71
N VAL A 293 -11.40 -5.33 8.20
CA VAL A 293 -12.48 -5.99 7.44
C VAL A 293 -12.30 -5.59 5.98
N LEU A 294 -11.88 -6.53 5.17
CA LEU A 294 -11.74 -6.34 3.72
C LEU A 294 -13.11 -6.46 3.08
N LEU A 295 -13.52 -5.42 2.37
CA LEU A 295 -14.75 -5.31 1.60
C LEU A 295 -14.37 -4.86 0.19
N LEU A 296 -13.87 -5.81 -0.59
CA LEU A 296 -13.40 -5.61 -1.96
C LEU A 296 -14.51 -6.00 -2.94
N ASP A 297 -14.36 -5.61 -4.21
CA ASP A 297 -15.33 -5.88 -5.26
C ASP A 297 -15.59 -7.39 -5.38
N ALA A 298 -16.85 -7.78 -5.53
CA ALA A 298 -17.24 -9.19 -5.61
C ALA A 298 -17.10 -9.73 -7.05
N ASP A 299 -15.91 -9.52 -7.63
CA ASP A 299 -15.52 -10.03 -8.95
C ASP A 299 -14.19 -10.81 -8.86
N GLY A 300 -13.78 -11.44 -9.97
CA GLY A 300 -12.54 -12.24 -9.99
C GLY A 300 -11.26 -11.43 -9.70
N ALA A 301 -11.25 -10.10 -9.94
CA ALA A 301 -10.11 -9.24 -9.64
C ALA A 301 -10.06 -8.92 -8.14
N GLY A 302 -11.21 -8.62 -7.52
CA GLY A 302 -11.33 -8.39 -6.09
C GLY A 302 -11.02 -9.64 -5.28
N GLU A 303 -11.47 -10.84 -5.72
CA GLU A 303 -11.11 -12.11 -5.09
C GLU A 303 -9.59 -12.35 -5.12
N ALA A 304 -8.94 -12.16 -6.27
CA ALA A 304 -7.49 -12.29 -6.39
C ALA A 304 -6.73 -11.25 -5.55
N SER A 305 -7.27 -10.04 -5.40
CA SER A 305 -6.73 -9.01 -4.51
C SER A 305 -6.86 -9.43 -3.04
N MET A 306 -8.01 -9.97 -2.67
CA MET A 306 -8.30 -10.50 -1.34
C MET A 306 -7.31 -11.60 -0.93
N GLU A 307 -7.07 -12.57 -1.82
CA GLU A 307 -6.13 -13.67 -1.57
C GLU A 307 -4.71 -13.16 -1.36
N LYS A 308 -4.25 -12.21 -2.17
CA LYS A 308 -2.93 -11.59 -2.03
C LYS A 308 -2.77 -10.88 -0.68
N ILE A 309 -3.78 -10.12 -0.27
CA ILE A 309 -3.77 -9.41 1.01
C ILE A 309 -3.68 -10.42 2.17
N VAL A 310 -4.49 -11.47 2.13
CA VAL A 310 -4.47 -12.50 3.18
C VAL A 310 -3.15 -13.27 3.20
N ALA A 311 -2.58 -13.59 2.04
CA ALA A 311 -1.26 -14.19 1.94
C ALA A 311 -0.17 -13.30 2.57
N MET A 312 -0.22 -11.99 2.32
CA MET A 312 0.67 -11.01 2.95
C MET A 312 0.64 -11.08 4.47
N PHE A 313 -0.55 -11.19 5.08
CA PHE A 313 -0.68 -11.33 6.53
C PHE A 313 -0.21 -12.69 7.05
N SER A 314 -0.33 -13.74 6.23
CA SER A 314 0.09 -15.10 6.60
C SER A 314 1.61 -15.29 6.51
N CYS A 315 2.25 -14.67 5.52
CA CYS A 315 3.69 -14.78 5.27
C CYS A 315 4.53 -13.77 6.06
N GLY A 316 3.92 -12.72 6.59
CA GLY A 316 4.62 -11.64 7.29
C GLY A 316 5.54 -10.80 6.41
N THR A 317 5.37 -10.87 5.09
CA THR A 317 6.09 -10.07 4.11
C THR A 317 5.12 -9.49 3.09
N ASP A 318 5.41 -8.30 2.57
CA ASP A 318 4.66 -7.73 1.46
C ASP A 318 5.08 -8.34 0.11
N PRO A 319 4.39 -8.01 -1.00
CA PRO A 319 4.75 -8.49 -2.33
C PRO A 319 6.15 -8.08 -2.80
N GLU A 320 6.72 -7.05 -2.19
CA GLU A 320 8.08 -6.57 -2.43
C GLU A 320 9.12 -7.28 -1.54
N GLY A 321 8.69 -8.20 -0.65
CA GLY A 321 9.55 -8.96 0.26
C GLY A 321 9.96 -8.19 1.52
N GLU A 322 9.38 -7.01 1.79
CA GLU A 322 9.63 -6.25 3.00
C GLU A 322 8.92 -6.91 4.19
N ARG A 323 9.65 -7.11 5.28
CA ARG A 323 9.12 -7.77 6.49
C ARG A 323 8.06 -6.90 7.17
N LEU A 324 6.88 -7.48 7.37
CA LEU A 324 5.76 -6.83 8.05
C LEU A 324 5.84 -7.13 9.55
N GLU A 325 6.75 -6.49 10.28
CA GLU A 325 6.90 -6.68 11.72
C GLU A 325 5.58 -6.64 12.51
N PRO A 326 4.61 -5.75 12.18
CA PRO A 326 3.32 -5.75 12.85
C PRO A 326 2.29 -6.71 12.21
N ALA A 327 2.57 -7.39 11.10
CA ALA A 327 1.56 -8.17 10.36
C ALA A 327 0.94 -9.29 11.21
N CYS A 328 1.71 -9.91 12.08
CA CYS A 328 1.24 -10.95 12.99
C CYS A 328 0.26 -10.45 14.07
N LEU A 329 0.14 -9.12 14.25
CA LEU A 329 -0.76 -8.51 15.23
C LEU A 329 -2.14 -8.18 14.65
N PHE A 330 -2.31 -8.26 13.32
CA PHE A 330 -3.57 -7.91 12.67
C PHE A 330 -4.51 -9.11 12.54
N GLU A 331 -5.78 -8.88 12.89
CA GLU A 331 -6.90 -9.77 12.62
C GLU A 331 -7.59 -9.29 11.32
N VAL A 332 -7.64 -10.14 10.31
CA VAL A 332 -8.22 -9.82 9.01
C VAL A 332 -9.45 -10.66 8.78
N SER A 333 -10.59 -10.00 8.61
CA SER A 333 -11.87 -10.59 8.24
C SER A 333 -12.16 -10.32 6.76
N ARG A 334 -12.67 -11.31 6.05
CA ARG A 334 -13.14 -11.18 4.66
C ARG A 334 -14.64 -10.99 4.67
N MET A 335 -15.11 -9.91 4.07
CA MET A 335 -16.53 -9.69 3.91
C MET A 335 -16.90 -9.85 2.43
N GLN A 336 -17.89 -10.67 2.14
CA GLN A 336 -18.37 -10.92 0.79
C GLN A 336 -19.68 -10.20 0.56
N LEU A 337 -19.81 -9.59 -0.61
CA LEU A 337 -21.05 -9.06 -1.18
C LEU A 337 -21.62 -10.05 -2.21
N PRO A 338 -22.87 -9.87 -2.65
CA PRO A 338 -23.39 -10.62 -3.79
C PRO A 338 -22.47 -10.47 -5.01
N TYR A 339 -22.31 -11.54 -5.79
CA TYR A 339 -21.38 -11.57 -6.92
C TYR A 339 -21.68 -10.45 -7.92
N GLY A 340 -20.63 -9.74 -8.34
CA GLY A 340 -20.70 -8.60 -9.26
C GLY A 340 -21.09 -7.26 -8.63
N GLU A 341 -21.31 -7.23 -7.30
CA GLU A 341 -21.64 -6.01 -6.57
C GLU A 341 -20.42 -5.43 -5.86
N ASP A 342 -20.35 -4.11 -5.84
CA ASP A 342 -19.53 -3.30 -4.95
C ASP A 342 -20.44 -2.49 -4.00
N PRO A 343 -19.90 -1.83 -2.96
CA PRO A 343 -20.75 -1.05 -2.04
C PRO A 343 -21.55 0.07 -2.70
N ASP A 344 -21.01 0.72 -3.73
CA ASP A 344 -21.71 1.78 -4.48
C ASP A 344 -22.89 1.22 -5.29
N SER A 345 -22.66 0.14 -6.05
CA SER A 345 -23.72 -0.52 -6.86
C SER A 345 -24.80 -1.12 -5.99
N LEU A 346 -24.41 -1.79 -4.88
CA LEU A 346 -25.34 -2.40 -3.95
C LEU A 346 -26.24 -1.35 -3.27
N LEU A 347 -25.70 -0.19 -2.91
CA LEU A 347 -26.49 0.92 -2.35
C LEU A 347 -27.54 1.41 -3.37
N HIS A 348 -27.12 1.66 -4.62
CA HIS A 348 -28.02 2.14 -5.68
C HIS A 348 -29.09 1.09 -6.05
N GLY A 349 -28.74 -0.19 -6.08
CA GLY A 349 -29.66 -1.27 -6.45
C GLY A 349 -30.66 -1.65 -5.35
N SER A 350 -30.25 -1.62 -4.09
CA SER A 350 -31.06 -2.12 -2.98
C SER A 350 -31.72 -1.02 -2.12
N GLY A 351 -31.26 0.21 -2.23
CA GLY A 351 -31.64 1.33 -1.37
C GLY A 351 -31.04 1.26 0.03
N PHE A 352 -31.06 2.38 0.72
CA PHE A 352 -30.28 2.66 1.93
C PHE A 352 -30.53 1.70 3.09
N VAL A 353 -31.80 1.39 3.37
CA VAL A 353 -32.18 0.50 4.48
C VAL A 353 -31.75 -0.93 4.22
N SER A 354 -31.97 -1.42 3.00
CA SER A 354 -31.59 -2.77 2.60
C SER A 354 -30.05 -2.91 2.57
N PHE A 355 -29.36 -1.94 2.00
CA PHE A 355 -27.91 -1.87 2.02
C PHE A 355 -27.34 -2.00 3.44
N ARG A 356 -27.78 -1.15 4.38
CA ARG A 356 -27.32 -1.24 5.78
C ARG A 356 -27.56 -2.60 6.40
N ARG A 357 -28.71 -3.23 6.13
CA ARG A 357 -29.03 -4.58 6.61
C ARG A 357 -28.07 -5.62 6.03
N GLN A 358 -27.82 -5.57 4.73
CA GLN A 358 -26.92 -6.49 4.03
C GLN A 358 -25.47 -6.36 4.54
N ILE A 359 -24.95 -5.13 4.61
CA ILE A 359 -23.60 -4.86 5.14
C ILE A 359 -23.47 -5.38 6.58
N THR A 360 -24.47 -5.13 7.43
CA THR A 360 -24.45 -5.59 8.83
C THR A 360 -24.48 -7.11 8.92
N ALA A 361 -25.28 -7.78 8.10
CA ALA A 361 -25.37 -9.24 8.06
C ALA A 361 -24.07 -9.88 7.57
N SER A 362 -23.50 -9.36 6.47
CA SER A 362 -22.23 -9.84 5.91
C SER A 362 -21.06 -9.60 6.87
N LEU A 363 -21.03 -8.46 7.56
CA LEU A 363 -20.04 -8.19 8.61
C LEU A 363 -20.14 -9.22 9.74
N HIS A 364 -21.36 -9.50 10.23
CA HIS A 364 -21.56 -10.48 11.30
C HIS A 364 -21.04 -11.86 10.90
N LEU A 365 -21.33 -12.29 9.68
CA LEU A 365 -20.86 -13.56 9.12
C LEU A 365 -19.31 -13.58 9.04
N ALA A 366 -18.69 -12.54 8.45
CA ALA A 366 -17.24 -12.44 8.33
C ALA A 366 -16.51 -12.49 9.69
N LEU A 367 -17.07 -11.83 10.70
CA LEU A 367 -16.52 -11.85 12.06
C LEU A 367 -16.65 -13.24 12.72
N LEU A 368 -17.76 -13.94 12.50
CA LEU A 368 -17.94 -15.31 12.99
C LEU A 368 -16.93 -16.26 12.34
N GLU A 369 -16.73 -16.18 11.03
CA GLU A 369 -15.75 -17.00 10.31
C GLU A 369 -14.32 -16.74 10.79
N THR A 370 -13.95 -15.47 10.98
CA THR A 370 -12.64 -15.11 11.52
C THR A 370 -12.44 -15.68 12.92
N TYR A 371 -13.49 -15.63 13.76
CA TYR A 371 -13.45 -16.19 15.11
C TYR A 371 -13.38 -17.72 15.11
N GLU A 372 -14.07 -18.39 14.17
CA GLU A 372 -13.95 -19.85 13.97
C GLU A 372 -12.50 -20.23 13.66
N HIS A 373 -11.86 -19.57 12.69
CA HIS A 373 -10.46 -19.83 12.34
C HIS A 373 -9.49 -19.56 13.49
N HIS A 374 -9.77 -18.53 14.31
CA HIS A 374 -8.97 -18.26 15.50
C HIS A 374 -9.09 -19.39 16.53
N LEU A 375 -10.29 -19.88 16.78
CA LEU A 375 -10.52 -21.01 17.69
C LEU A 375 -9.84 -22.29 17.19
N LEU A 376 -9.92 -22.59 15.89
CA LEU A 376 -9.24 -23.74 15.30
C LEU A 376 -7.72 -23.67 15.51
N ARG A 377 -7.10 -22.51 15.31
CA ARG A 377 -5.67 -22.31 15.58
C ARG A 377 -5.33 -22.49 17.06
N GLN A 378 -6.17 -21.97 17.96
CA GLN A 378 -5.98 -22.14 19.40
C GLN A 378 -6.09 -23.63 19.81
N ILE A 379 -7.05 -24.36 19.25
CA ILE A 379 -7.23 -25.79 19.49
C ILE A 379 -6.00 -26.57 19.01
N ALA A 380 -5.54 -26.30 17.78
CA ALA A 380 -4.34 -26.95 17.22
C ALA A 380 -3.10 -26.70 18.09
N LYS A 381 -2.91 -25.47 18.58
CA LYS A 381 -1.82 -25.15 19.50
C LYS A 381 -1.96 -25.93 20.82
N THR A 382 -3.15 -25.94 21.45
CA THR A 382 -3.38 -26.63 22.70
C THR A 382 -3.16 -28.15 22.56
N VAL A 383 -3.52 -28.74 21.42
CA VAL A 383 -3.26 -30.16 21.11
C VAL A 383 -1.74 -30.40 20.98
N SER A 384 -1.01 -29.51 20.31
CA SER A 384 0.45 -29.59 20.23
C SER A 384 1.11 -29.47 21.60
N ASP A 385 0.67 -28.54 22.43
CA ASP A 385 1.19 -28.35 23.80
C ASP A 385 0.90 -29.59 24.67
N LEU A 386 -0.27 -30.23 24.52
CA LEU A 386 -0.63 -31.49 25.18
C LEU A 386 0.32 -32.65 24.81
N SER A 387 0.75 -32.71 23.55
CA SER A 387 1.67 -33.75 23.08
C SER A 387 3.08 -33.61 23.66
N LEU A 388 3.45 -32.40 24.05
CA LEU A 388 4.78 -32.06 24.59
C LEU A 388 4.79 -32.02 26.14
N CYS A 389 3.61 -32.07 26.78
CA CYS A 389 3.48 -31.88 28.23
C CYS A 389 3.85 -33.14 29.00
N LEU A 390 4.80 -33.01 29.93
CA LEU A 390 5.29 -34.08 30.78
C LEU A 390 4.62 -34.11 32.17
N SER A 391 4.07 -32.98 32.63
CA SER A 391 3.41 -32.85 33.94
C SER A 391 1.93 -33.26 33.90
N CYS A 392 1.48 -34.02 34.89
CA CYS A 392 0.07 -34.42 35.00
C CYS A 392 -0.86 -33.24 35.30
N GLU A 393 -0.44 -32.27 36.12
CA GLU A 393 -1.25 -31.08 36.47
C GLU A 393 -1.44 -30.17 35.28
N ASP A 394 -0.36 -29.86 34.53
CA ASP A 394 -0.44 -29.05 33.33
C ASP A 394 -1.29 -29.72 32.24
N ARG A 395 -1.23 -31.07 32.16
CA ARG A 395 -2.02 -31.85 31.21
C ARG A 395 -3.51 -31.76 31.49
N ILE A 396 -3.93 -31.82 32.78
CA ILE A 396 -5.32 -31.63 33.19
C ILE A 396 -5.81 -30.22 32.85
N SER A 397 -4.97 -29.20 33.10
CA SER A 397 -5.28 -27.81 32.77
C SER A 397 -5.46 -27.59 31.27
N LEU A 398 -4.58 -28.16 30.44
CA LEU A 398 -4.67 -28.09 28.97
C LEU A 398 -5.89 -28.84 28.43
N LEU A 399 -6.26 -29.99 29.00
CA LEU A 399 -7.48 -30.73 28.62
C LEU A 399 -8.74 -29.94 28.95
N SER A 400 -8.80 -29.28 30.12
CA SER A 400 -9.89 -28.36 30.45
C SER A 400 -10.01 -27.19 29.51
N LEU A 401 -8.86 -26.58 29.10
CA LEU A 401 -8.82 -25.51 28.12
C LEU A 401 -9.31 -26.00 26.75
N LEU A 402 -8.87 -27.18 26.30
CA LEU A 402 -9.27 -27.78 25.03
C LEU A 402 -10.80 -28.04 24.99
N ALA A 403 -11.38 -28.55 26.08
CA ALA A 403 -12.81 -28.75 26.16
C ALA A 403 -13.61 -27.45 26.05
N LYS A 404 -13.12 -26.36 26.70
CA LYS A 404 -13.73 -25.02 26.60
C LYS A 404 -13.63 -24.47 25.18
N GLN A 405 -12.48 -24.62 24.52
CA GLN A 405 -12.25 -24.16 23.14
C GLN A 405 -13.18 -24.91 22.17
N LYS A 406 -13.28 -26.25 22.27
CA LYS A 406 -14.17 -27.07 21.45
C LYS A 406 -15.65 -26.70 21.64
N SER A 407 -16.09 -26.45 22.87
CA SER A 407 -17.46 -25.97 23.12
C SER A 407 -17.77 -24.62 22.51
N ARG A 408 -16.77 -23.68 22.50
CA ARG A 408 -16.91 -22.38 21.82
C ARG A 408 -16.97 -22.56 20.30
N LEU A 409 -16.10 -23.40 19.75
CA LEU A 409 -16.07 -23.71 18.31
C LEU A 409 -17.43 -24.28 17.87
N SER A 410 -17.98 -25.29 18.54
CA SER A 410 -19.27 -25.87 18.22
C SER A 410 -20.40 -24.83 18.15
N ARG A 411 -20.43 -23.87 19.10
CA ARG A 411 -21.42 -22.79 19.08
C ARG A 411 -21.25 -21.83 17.90
N VAL A 412 -20.01 -21.53 17.49
CA VAL A 412 -19.72 -20.66 16.34
C VAL A 412 -20.10 -21.38 15.06
N THR A 413 -19.70 -22.64 14.90
CA THR A 413 -20.00 -23.47 13.72
C THR A 413 -21.51 -23.62 13.50
N MET A 414 -22.28 -23.84 14.60
CA MET A 414 -23.76 -23.85 14.55
C MET A 414 -24.34 -22.50 14.06
N ARG A 415 -23.79 -21.35 14.51
CA ARG A 415 -24.24 -20.04 14.06
C ARG A 415 -23.93 -19.79 12.59
N LEU A 416 -22.88 -20.42 12.07
CA LEU A 416 -22.51 -20.38 10.65
C LEU A 416 -23.37 -21.34 9.79
N GLY A 417 -24.29 -22.08 10.39
CA GLY A 417 -25.11 -23.08 9.69
C GLY A 417 -24.33 -24.29 9.16
N ARG A 418 -23.14 -24.53 9.70
CA ARG A 418 -22.24 -25.62 9.30
C ARG A 418 -22.46 -26.82 10.24
N ASN A 419 -22.34 -28.05 9.72
CA ASN A 419 -22.38 -29.25 10.52
C ASN A 419 -21.19 -29.31 11.46
N VAL A 420 -21.45 -29.54 12.75
CA VAL A 420 -20.41 -29.65 13.78
C VAL A 420 -19.74 -31.02 13.66
N VAL A 421 -18.56 -31.04 12.99
CA VAL A 421 -17.63 -32.18 13.06
C VAL A 421 -16.64 -31.86 14.19
N VAL A 422 -16.87 -32.35 15.40
CA VAL A 422 -16.00 -32.12 16.58
C VAL A 422 -15.20 -33.37 16.90
#